data_40e9aa660e2d16250c709c8bd077b09a
#
_entry.id   40e9aa660e2d16250c709c8bd077b09a
#
_cell.length_a   1.000
_cell.length_b   1.000
_cell.length_c   1.000
_cell.angle_alpha   90.00
_cell.angle_beta   90.00
_cell.angle_gamma   90.00
#
_symmetry.space_group_name_H-M   'P 1'
#
loop_
_entity.id
_entity.type
_entity.pdbx_description
1 polymer ?
#
loop_
_entity_poly.entity_id
_entity_poly.type
_entity_poly.pdbx_seq_one_letter_code
_entity_poly.pdbx_strand_id
1 'polypeptide(L)'
;MNQFASGPVLLTGGSGFIGSHVRRLLQSRGTPVRVLAHHADADSDEVVWGNLADPASLRGICAGVTTVVHTASVINGSEEACRTVNERGTAALVAEARRAGVRRLVYVSTAAVYGDGVHQGIAENAVAPAPVSPTSRSRLMAESSVLAAGGTVLRPMFVYGAGDRWFVPAVAELARRLSARLAGGRARLSLISVHALAEAVCAVAQLPTARLEGATLHAAHPAPTTLAEILDVLVEEALVPTLADEIGYEQAVAELGQGMSRRLGLLGFDHYYDSARLWQAVDVSAGPGFLETYPHCAQWYREVISAALPKPASGPHAVHRPGPVR
;
A
#
# COMPACT_ATOMS: atom_id res chain seq x y z
N MET A 1 28.16 -9.51 -5.03
CA MET A 1 28.89 -8.30 -4.57
C MET A 1 27.87 -7.21 -4.35
N ASN A 2 27.77 -6.70 -3.13
CA ASN A 2 26.75 -5.70 -2.73
C ASN A 2 27.00 -4.39 -3.49
N GLN A 3 26.15 -4.02 -4.46
CA GLN A 3 26.29 -2.82 -5.31
C GLN A 3 25.59 -1.58 -4.74
N PHE A 4 25.28 -1.54 -3.45
CA PHE A 4 24.92 -0.25 -2.87
C PHE A 4 26.13 0.67 -2.97
N ALA A 5 25.96 1.80 -3.62
CA ALA A 5 26.92 2.88 -3.48
C ALA A 5 27.17 3.11 -1.98
N SER A 6 28.42 3.12 -1.59
CA SER A 6 28.95 3.05 -0.23
C SER A 6 28.33 4.07 0.76
N GLY A 7 27.09 3.84 1.21
CA GLY A 7 26.42 4.66 2.21
C GLY A 7 25.04 4.12 2.59
N PRO A 8 24.51 4.53 3.75
CA PRO A 8 23.23 4.04 4.25
C PRO A 8 22.05 4.50 3.38
N VAL A 9 20.98 3.69 3.41
CA VAL A 9 19.66 4.02 2.89
C VAL A 9 18.86 4.72 3.98
N LEU A 10 18.34 5.92 3.72
CA LEU A 10 17.32 6.53 4.57
C LEU A 10 15.96 5.98 4.16
N LEU A 11 15.28 5.31 5.09
CA LEU A 11 13.93 4.78 4.90
C LEU A 11 12.93 5.59 5.73
N THR A 12 11.94 6.18 5.08
CA THR A 12 10.79 6.76 5.78
C THR A 12 9.62 5.79 5.78
N GLY A 13 8.81 5.81 6.83
CA GLY A 13 7.69 4.87 6.96
C GLY A 13 8.10 3.42 7.27
N GLY A 14 9.31 3.21 7.81
CA GLY A 14 9.88 1.89 8.11
C GLY A 14 9.12 1.06 9.15
N SER A 15 8.18 1.64 9.90
CA SER A 15 7.24 0.95 10.79
C SER A 15 5.90 0.61 10.12
N GLY A 16 5.61 1.18 8.95
CA GLY A 16 4.38 0.95 8.20
C GLY A 16 4.36 -0.38 7.44
N PHE A 17 3.22 -0.70 6.82
CA PHE A 17 3.00 -1.96 6.11
C PHE A 17 4.10 -2.23 5.07
N ILE A 18 4.25 -1.37 4.07
CA ILE A 18 5.25 -1.56 3.00
C ILE A 18 6.67 -1.35 3.54
N GLY A 19 6.88 -0.28 4.29
CA GLY A 19 8.22 0.09 4.76
C GLY A 19 8.86 -0.93 5.70
N SER A 20 8.09 -1.64 6.53
CA SER A 20 8.61 -2.70 7.40
C SER A 20 9.15 -3.90 6.61
N HIS A 21 8.54 -4.23 5.47
CA HIS A 21 9.03 -5.28 4.57
C HIS A 21 10.30 -4.83 3.83
N VAL A 22 10.33 -3.58 3.35
CA VAL A 22 11.53 -2.98 2.75
C VAL A 22 12.68 -2.95 3.75
N ARG A 23 12.43 -2.51 5.00
CA ARG A 23 13.43 -2.49 6.07
C ARG A 23 14.03 -3.87 6.31
N ARG A 24 13.18 -4.88 6.54
CA ARG A 24 13.65 -6.26 6.77
C ARG A 24 14.48 -6.81 5.62
N LEU A 25 14.07 -6.53 4.39
CA LEU A 25 14.77 -6.97 3.20
C LEU A 25 16.14 -6.30 3.05
N LEU A 26 16.23 -4.98 3.25
CA LEU A 26 17.52 -4.27 3.23
C LEU A 26 18.46 -4.78 4.31
N GLN A 27 17.96 -4.99 5.54
CA GLN A 27 18.74 -5.52 6.65
C GLN A 27 19.23 -6.95 6.39
N SER A 28 18.38 -7.84 5.84
CA SER A 28 18.77 -9.21 5.49
C SER A 28 19.85 -9.26 4.41
N ARG A 29 19.97 -8.22 3.59
CA ARG A 29 21.02 -8.05 2.57
C ARG A 29 22.27 -7.34 3.11
N GLY A 30 22.33 -7.07 4.41
CA GLY A 30 23.44 -6.36 5.03
C GLY A 30 23.57 -4.90 4.59
N THR A 31 22.48 -4.28 4.07
CA THR A 31 22.48 -2.88 3.69
C THR A 31 22.27 -2.01 4.93
N PRO A 32 23.16 -1.04 5.22
CA PRO A 32 22.95 -0.10 6.31
C PRO A 32 21.66 0.70 6.07
N VAL A 33 20.73 0.66 7.02
CA VAL A 33 19.44 1.34 6.95
C VAL A 33 19.32 2.33 8.10
N ARG A 34 19.03 3.59 7.77
CA ARG A 34 18.61 4.60 8.74
C ARG A 34 17.11 4.83 8.58
N VAL A 35 16.35 4.64 9.65
CA VAL A 35 14.90 4.81 9.66
C VAL A 35 14.53 6.19 10.17
N LEU A 36 13.75 6.95 9.40
CA LEU A 36 13.14 8.19 9.89
C LEU A 36 11.98 7.84 10.82
N ALA A 37 12.10 8.20 12.09
CA ALA A 37 11.08 8.05 13.11
C ALA A 37 10.61 9.42 13.64
N HIS A 38 9.34 9.50 14.04
CA HIS A 38 8.73 10.71 14.59
C HIS A 38 8.29 10.55 16.06
N HIS A 39 8.58 9.39 16.68
CA HIS A 39 8.37 9.11 18.11
C HIS A 39 9.64 8.62 18.77
N ALA A 40 9.81 8.93 20.07
CA ALA A 40 11.06 8.82 20.81
C ALA A 40 11.48 7.42 21.31
N ASP A 41 10.81 6.34 20.89
CA ASP A 41 10.99 5.02 21.53
C ASP A 41 12.11 4.13 20.93
N ALA A 42 12.97 4.67 20.10
CA ALA A 42 14.04 3.88 19.47
C ALA A 42 15.40 4.59 19.57
N ASP A 43 16.09 4.36 20.67
CA ASP A 43 17.54 4.62 20.79
C ASP A 43 18.31 3.53 20.03
N SER A 44 18.60 3.75 18.77
CA SER A 44 19.53 2.93 18.02
C SER A 44 20.21 3.78 16.95
N ASP A 45 21.47 3.46 16.63
CA ASP A 45 22.24 4.12 15.56
C ASP A 45 21.55 4.04 14.16
N GLU A 46 20.52 3.19 14.05
CA GLU A 46 19.71 3.00 12.87
C GLU A 46 18.54 3.99 12.77
N VAL A 47 18.26 4.81 13.78
CA VAL A 47 17.13 5.73 13.82
C VAL A 47 17.60 7.17 13.74
N VAL A 48 16.93 7.97 12.90
CA VAL A 48 17.07 9.41 12.86
C VAL A 48 15.72 10.07 13.12
N TRP A 49 15.75 11.12 13.95
CA TRP A 49 14.54 11.83 14.35
C TRP A 49 14.13 12.87 13.32
N GLY A 50 12.87 12.89 12.97
CA GLY A 50 12.26 13.89 12.12
C GLY A 50 10.81 13.57 11.81
N ASN A 51 10.01 14.60 11.60
CA ASN A 51 8.59 14.51 11.33
C ASN A 51 8.27 15.18 10.00
N LEU A 52 7.68 14.44 9.07
CA LEU A 52 7.23 14.99 7.78
C LEU A 52 6.21 16.13 7.93
N ALA A 53 5.49 16.20 9.05
CA ALA A 53 4.60 17.31 9.35
C ALA A 53 5.35 18.58 9.84
N ASP A 54 6.63 18.44 10.21
CA ASP A 54 7.51 19.54 10.61
C ASP A 54 8.76 19.59 9.72
N PRO A 55 8.75 20.35 8.64
CA PRO A 55 9.89 20.47 7.71
C PRO A 55 11.22 20.87 8.36
N ALA A 56 11.18 21.64 9.47
CA ALA A 56 12.39 22.06 10.15
C ALA A 56 13.14 20.89 10.80
N SER A 57 12.40 19.89 11.29
CA SER A 57 12.94 18.67 11.91
C SER A 57 13.67 17.76 10.91
N LEU A 58 13.48 17.96 9.61
CA LEU A 58 14.11 17.14 8.57
C LEU A 58 15.53 17.59 8.23
N ARG A 59 15.99 18.70 8.77
CA ARG A 59 17.33 19.22 8.47
C ARG A 59 18.42 18.29 9.03
N GLY A 60 19.32 17.84 8.16
CA GLY A 60 20.45 16.98 8.53
C GLY A 60 20.15 15.47 8.51
N ILE A 61 18.89 15.03 8.37
CA ILE A 61 18.54 13.60 8.38
C ILE A 61 19.20 12.81 7.25
N CYS A 62 19.54 13.47 6.14
CA CYS A 62 20.18 12.85 4.98
C CYS A 62 21.72 12.94 5.03
N ALA A 63 22.34 13.36 6.13
CA ALA A 63 23.81 13.44 6.22
C ALA A 63 24.46 12.07 6.00
N GLY A 64 25.34 11.95 5.00
CA GLY A 64 26.02 10.70 4.62
C GLY A 64 25.13 9.66 3.94
N VAL A 65 23.83 9.95 3.69
CA VAL A 65 22.90 9.08 2.99
C VAL A 65 23.16 9.12 1.48
N THR A 66 23.15 7.98 0.84
CA THR A 66 23.29 7.87 -0.63
C THR A 66 21.98 7.63 -1.35
N THR A 67 21.02 7.01 -0.68
CA THR A 67 19.71 6.63 -1.24
C THR A 67 18.61 6.94 -0.22
N VAL A 68 17.51 7.53 -0.68
CA VAL A 68 16.28 7.70 0.09
C VAL A 68 15.20 6.78 -0.48
N VAL A 69 14.61 5.96 0.36
CA VAL A 69 13.40 5.18 0.07
C VAL A 69 12.26 5.76 0.89
N HIS A 70 11.30 6.38 0.20
CA HIS A 70 10.19 7.08 0.82
C HIS A 70 8.90 6.28 0.70
N THR A 71 8.46 5.68 1.82
CA THR A 71 7.21 4.90 1.91
C THR A 71 6.20 5.49 2.89
N ALA A 72 6.58 6.54 3.62
CA ALA A 72 5.70 7.19 4.59
C ALA A 72 4.55 7.93 3.88
N SER A 73 3.35 7.77 4.40
CA SER A 73 2.16 8.46 3.89
C SER A 73 1.04 8.46 4.94
N VAL A 74 0.31 9.55 5.03
CA VAL A 74 -1.00 9.58 5.70
C VAL A 74 -2.06 9.05 4.75
N ILE A 75 -2.78 8.02 5.20
CA ILE A 75 -3.87 7.37 4.47
C ILE A 75 -5.17 7.65 5.22
N ASN A 76 -6.25 7.97 4.50
CA ASN A 76 -7.57 8.28 5.10
C ASN A 76 -7.56 9.42 6.14
N GLY A 77 -6.61 10.34 6.05
CA GLY A 77 -6.55 11.55 6.85
C GLY A 77 -7.44 12.67 6.30
N SER A 78 -7.59 13.75 7.08
CA SER A 78 -8.18 14.99 6.57
C SER A 78 -7.35 15.53 5.39
N GLU A 79 -7.93 16.41 4.58
CA GLU A 79 -7.24 17.04 3.46
C GLU A 79 -5.96 17.77 3.92
N GLU A 80 -6.04 18.50 5.04
CA GLU A 80 -4.88 19.21 5.58
C GLU A 80 -3.80 18.25 6.12
N ALA A 81 -4.17 17.16 6.79
CA ALA A 81 -3.21 16.16 7.25
C ALA A 81 -2.50 15.49 6.06
N CYS A 82 -3.25 15.11 5.02
CA CYS A 82 -2.69 14.55 3.80
C CYS A 82 -1.75 15.54 3.10
N ARG A 83 -2.15 16.82 3.00
CA ARG A 83 -1.35 17.87 2.36
C ARG A 83 -0.08 18.17 3.17
N THR A 84 -0.19 18.26 4.49
CA THR A 84 0.95 18.55 5.36
C THR A 84 2.01 17.45 5.28
N VAL A 85 1.62 16.20 5.43
CA VAL A 85 2.57 15.07 5.49
C VAL A 85 2.98 14.60 4.10
N ASN A 86 2.01 14.32 3.22
CA ASN A 86 2.32 13.68 1.93
C ASN A 86 2.92 14.68 0.93
N GLU A 87 2.36 15.89 0.82
CA GLU A 87 2.82 16.89 -0.14
C GLU A 87 3.99 17.70 0.40
N ARG A 88 3.75 18.53 1.45
CA ARG A 88 4.76 19.44 1.99
C ARG A 88 5.93 18.70 2.65
N GLY A 89 5.63 17.63 3.40
CA GLY A 89 6.64 16.79 4.04
C GLY A 89 7.53 16.10 3.02
N THR A 90 6.96 15.57 1.93
CA THR A 90 7.76 14.98 0.84
C THR A 90 8.60 16.04 0.14
N ALA A 91 8.06 17.23 -0.14
CA ALA A 91 8.83 18.32 -0.75
C ALA A 91 10.02 18.72 0.14
N ALA A 92 9.82 18.80 1.45
CA ALA A 92 10.90 19.11 2.40
C ALA A 92 11.95 17.99 2.48
N LEU A 93 11.53 16.71 2.48
CA LEU A 93 12.44 15.58 2.41
C LEU A 93 13.29 15.59 1.12
N VAL A 94 12.66 15.87 -0.02
CA VAL A 94 13.35 16.00 -1.31
C VAL A 94 14.36 17.14 -1.29
N ALA A 95 13.99 18.30 -0.73
CA ALA A 95 14.91 19.43 -0.60
C ALA A 95 16.13 19.09 0.26
N GLU A 96 15.93 18.39 1.39
CA GLU A 96 17.00 17.94 2.26
C GLU A 96 17.88 16.87 1.58
N ALA A 97 17.27 15.92 0.87
CA ALA A 97 17.99 14.91 0.10
C ALA A 97 18.91 15.56 -0.95
N ARG A 98 18.41 16.56 -1.69
CA ARG A 98 19.21 17.32 -2.66
C ARG A 98 20.36 18.10 -1.98
N ARG A 99 20.06 18.77 -0.86
CA ARG A 99 21.06 19.51 -0.09
C ARG A 99 22.20 18.61 0.40
N ALA A 100 21.88 17.37 0.79
CA ALA A 100 22.84 16.38 1.27
C ALA A 100 23.57 15.60 0.15
N GLY A 101 23.24 15.86 -1.11
CA GLY A 101 23.84 15.14 -2.25
C GLY A 101 23.38 13.69 -2.39
N VAL A 102 22.18 13.36 -1.93
CA VAL A 102 21.57 12.04 -2.15
C VAL A 102 21.46 11.80 -3.65
N ARG A 103 21.96 10.63 -4.08
CA ARG A 103 22.05 10.28 -5.50
C ARG A 103 20.82 9.59 -6.02
N ARG A 104 20.05 8.93 -5.14
CA ARG A 104 18.87 8.17 -5.53
C ARG A 104 17.71 8.44 -4.59
N LEU A 105 16.56 8.68 -5.18
CA LEU A 105 15.29 8.87 -4.47
C LEU A 105 14.24 7.94 -5.08
N VAL A 106 13.69 7.02 -4.29
CA VAL A 106 12.60 6.13 -4.67
C VAL A 106 11.39 6.44 -3.82
N TYR A 107 10.27 6.75 -4.46
CA TYR A 107 9.01 7.06 -3.79
C TYR A 107 7.95 6.01 -4.13
N VAL A 108 7.34 5.41 -3.11
CA VAL A 108 6.19 4.53 -3.27
C VAL A 108 4.92 5.36 -3.21
N SER A 109 4.34 5.63 -4.38
CA SER A 109 3.06 6.33 -4.58
C SER A 109 1.91 5.33 -4.71
N THR A 110 0.89 5.64 -5.52
CA THR A 110 -0.29 4.81 -5.76
C THR A 110 -0.86 5.03 -7.16
N ALA A 111 -1.37 3.97 -7.79
CA ALA A 111 -2.14 4.10 -9.03
C ALA A 111 -3.52 4.77 -8.82
N ALA A 112 -3.98 4.93 -7.57
CA ALA A 112 -5.20 5.71 -7.27
C ALA A 112 -5.11 7.20 -7.68
N VAL A 113 -3.94 7.69 -8.11
CA VAL A 113 -3.78 9.02 -8.73
C VAL A 113 -4.50 9.14 -10.07
N TYR A 114 -4.82 8.04 -10.74
CA TYR A 114 -5.59 8.06 -11.99
C TYR A 114 -7.08 8.31 -11.80
N GLY A 115 -7.59 8.23 -10.56
CA GLY A 115 -9.00 8.47 -10.23
C GLY A 115 -9.86 7.22 -10.29
N ASP A 116 -11.17 7.42 -10.40
CA ASP A 116 -12.19 6.37 -10.26
C ASP A 116 -12.66 5.79 -11.62
N GLY A 117 -11.98 6.06 -12.72
CA GLY A 117 -12.30 5.51 -14.05
C GLY A 117 -12.00 4.01 -14.17
N VAL A 118 -12.52 3.38 -15.21
CA VAL A 118 -12.15 2.01 -15.60
C VAL A 118 -10.77 2.04 -16.24
N HIS A 119 -9.86 1.23 -15.72
CA HIS A 119 -8.48 1.13 -16.21
C HIS A 119 -8.16 -0.30 -16.65
N GLN A 120 -7.88 -0.48 -17.93
CA GLN A 120 -7.71 -1.79 -18.57
C GLN A 120 -6.32 -1.90 -19.22
N GLY A 121 -5.32 -2.31 -18.43
CA GLY A 121 -3.95 -2.51 -18.92
C GLY A 121 -3.27 -1.22 -19.36
N ILE A 122 -3.62 -0.08 -18.78
CA ILE A 122 -3.04 1.20 -19.17
C ILE A 122 -1.57 1.29 -18.77
N ALA A 123 -0.74 1.83 -19.69
CA ALA A 123 0.64 2.20 -19.39
C ALA A 123 0.70 3.53 -18.62
N GLU A 124 1.87 3.85 -18.04
CA GLU A 124 2.05 4.99 -17.11
C GLU A 124 1.69 6.37 -17.70
N ASN A 125 1.83 6.53 -18.99
CA ASN A 125 1.59 7.80 -19.68
C ASN A 125 0.32 7.76 -20.57
N ALA A 126 -0.47 6.67 -20.51
CA ALA A 126 -1.65 6.49 -21.36
C ALA A 126 -2.82 7.36 -20.91
N VAL A 127 -2.91 7.66 -19.63
CA VAL A 127 -4.00 8.45 -19.03
C VAL A 127 -3.42 9.51 -18.11
N ALA A 128 -3.94 10.72 -18.19
CA ALA A 128 -3.58 11.79 -17.27
C ALA A 128 -4.09 11.48 -15.85
N PRO A 129 -3.30 11.73 -14.79
CA PRO A 129 -3.79 11.61 -13.43
C PRO A 129 -4.99 12.53 -13.15
N ALA A 130 -6.01 11.98 -12.49
CA ALA A 130 -7.23 12.67 -12.09
C ALA A 130 -7.67 12.27 -10.65
N PRO A 131 -6.82 12.52 -9.63
CA PRO A 131 -7.02 12.00 -8.28
C PRO A 131 -8.27 12.59 -7.62
N VAL A 132 -9.06 11.75 -6.95
CA VAL A 132 -10.35 12.14 -6.36
C VAL A 132 -10.35 12.20 -4.83
N SER A 133 -9.41 11.52 -4.15
CA SER A 133 -9.32 11.56 -2.68
C SER A 133 -8.24 12.52 -2.20
N PRO A 134 -8.33 13.03 -0.94
CA PRO A 134 -7.26 13.81 -0.33
C PRO A 134 -5.91 13.08 -0.37
N THR A 135 -5.92 11.78 -0.10
CA THR A 135 -4.72 10.93 -0.16
C THR A 135 -4.13 10.87 -1.57
N SER A 136 -4.93 10.59 -2.60
CA SER A 136 -4.40 10.49 -3.97
C SER A 136 -3.96 11.84 -4.53
N ARG A 137 -4.67 12.94 -4.21
CA ARG A 137 -4.26 14.30 -4.60
C ARG A 137 -2.92 14.69 -4.00
N SER A 138 -2.78 14.54 -2.68
CA SER A 138 -1.52 14.90 -2.00
C SER A 138 -0.34 14.04 -2.43
N ARG A 139 -0.58 12.76 -2.77
CA ARG A 139 0.47 11.87 -3.28
C ARG A 139 0.89 12.22 -4.70
N LEU A 140 -0.03 12.65 -5.56
CA LEU A 140 0.31 13.17 -6.89
C LEU A 140 1.19 14.43 -6.80
N MET A 141 0.88 15.33 -5.85
CA MET A 141 1.73 16.51 -5.61
C MET A 141 3.13 16.12 -5.09
N ALA A 142 3.20 15.08 -4.24
CA ALA A 142 4.48 14.52 -3.79
C ALA A 142 5.31 13.94 -4.95
N GLU A 143 4.66 13.22 -5.88
CA GLU A 143 5.32 12.71 -7.09
C GLU A 143 5.98 13.83 -7.89
N SER A 144 5.32 14.97 -8.05
CA SER A 144 5.86 16.11 -8.79
C SER A 144 7.18 16.60 -8.18
N SER A 145 7.28 16.67 -6.85
CA SER A 145 8.51 17.05 -6.15
C SER A 145 9.63 16.01 -6.35
N VAL A 146 9.28 14.72 -6.28
CA VAL A 146 10.23 13.60 -6.46
C VAL A 146 10.76 13.56 -7.87
N LEU A 147 9.89 13.65 -8.87
CA LEU A 147 10.24 13.61 -10.30
C LEU A 147 11.10 14.81 -10.71
N ALA A 148 10.77 16.02 -10.21
CA ALA A 148 11.57 17.22 -10.44
C ALA A 148 12.99 17.13 -9.85
N ALA A 149 13.23 16.24 -8.90
CA ALA A 149 14.54 15.95 -8.34
C ALA A 149 15.24 14.74 -9.02
N GLY A 150 14.70 14.21 -10.13
CA GLY A 150 15.22 13.03 -10.80
C GLY A 150 14.91 11.71 -10.10
N GLY A 151 14.03 11.73 -9.08
CA GLY A 151 13.63 10.52 -8.35
C GLY A 151 12.73 9.59 -9.18
N THR A 152 12.62 8.36 -8.72
CA THR A 152 11.76 7.32 -9.33
C THR A 152 10.49 7.14 -8.50
N VAL A 153 9.34 7.11 -9.15
CA VAL A 153 8.02 6.90 -8.54
C VAL A 153 7.50 5.51 -8.88
N LEU A 154 7.08 4.75 -7.87
CA LEU A 154 6.39 3.48 -8.03
C LEU A 154 4.91 3.64 -7.66
N ARG A 155 4.01 3.23 -8.55
CA ARG A 155 2.55 3.31 -8.37
C ARG A 155 1.95 1.91 -8.20
N PRO A 156 1.95 1.31 -6.99
CA PRO A 156 1.11 0.14 -6.72
C PRO A 156 -0.36 0.54 -6.66
N MET A 157 -1.29 -0.42 -6.95
CA MET A 157 -2.72 -0.23 -6.71
C MET A 157 -3.15 -0.95 -5.44
N PHE A 158 -3.26 -2.25 -5.47
CA PHE A 158 -3.66 -3.09 -4.35
C PHE A 158 -2.47 -3.90 -3.85
N VAL A 159 -2.00 -3.58 -2.65
CA VAL A 159 -0.90 -4.30 -2.00
C VAL A 159 -1.50 -5.23 -0.95
N TYR A 160 -1.12 -6.51 -0.99
CA TYR A 160 -1.59 -7.52 -0.05
C TYR A 160 -0.44 -8.26 0.64
N GLY A 161 -0.75 -8.96 1.73
CA GLY A 161 0.22 -9.76 2.49
C GLY A 161 0.18 -9.47 3.98
N ALA A 162 1.08 -10.09 4.75
CA ALA A 162 1.15 -9.87 6.20
C ALA A 162 1.40 -8.40 6.54
N GLY A 163 0.51 -7.80 7.33
CA GLY A 163 0.49 -6.37 7.63
C GLY A 163 -0.59 -5.59 6.88
N ASP A 164 -1.22 -6.15 5.83
CA ASP A 164 -2.35 -5.52 5.16
C ASP A 164 -3.58 -5.44 6.08
N ARG A 165 -4.07 -4.22 6.29
CA ARG A 165 -5.31 -3.91 7.01
C ARG A 165 -6.32 -3.18 6.15
N TRP A 166 -6.03 -3.01 4.85
CA TRP A 166 -6.75 -2.08 3.99
C TRP A 166 -7.44 -2.74 2.80
N PHE A 167 -6.78 -3.66 2.11
CA PHE A 167 -7.30 -4.23 0.87
C PHE A 167 -8.11 -5.51 1.11
N VAL A 168 -7.45 -6.62 1.46
CA VAL A 168 -8.17 -7.90 1.64
C VAL A 168 -9.21 -7.84 2.75
N PRO A 169 -8.95 -7.20 3.93
CA PRO A 169 -9.99 -7.01 4.94
C PRO A 169 -11.20 -6.19 4.46
N ALA A 170 -10.97 -5.17 3.60
CA ALA A 170 -12.07 -4.39 3.04
C ALA A 170 -12.90 -5.19 2.00
N VAL A 171 -12.27 -6.07 1.22
CA VAL A 171 -12.97 -7.01 0.33
C VAL A 171 -13.84 -7.97 1.16
N ALA A 172 -13.30 -8.54 2.23
CA ALA A 172 -14.04 -9.43 3.12
C ALA A 172 -15.22 -8.72 3.82
N GLU A 173 -15.02 -7.49 4.30
CA GLU A 173 -16.09 -6.67 4.88
C GLU A 173 -17.22 -6.44 3.87
N LEU A 174 -16.86 -6.02 2.64
CA LEU A 174 -17.83 -5.75 1.59
C LEU A 174 -18.61 -7.00 1.20
N ALA A 175 -17.93 -8.13 1.00
CA ALA A 175 -18.55 -9.41 0.67
C ALA A 175 -19.57 -9.87 1.74
N ARG A 176 -19.24 -9.69 3.02
CA ARG A 176 -20.17 -10.00 4.11
C ARG A 176 -21.39 -9.09 4.13
N ARG A 177 -21.21 -7.79 3.84
CA ARG A 177 -22.31 -6.82 3.85
C ARG A 177 -23.29 -7.04 2.70
N LEU A 178 -22.76 -7.39 1.53
CA LEU A 178 -23.58 -7.66 0.33
C LEU A 178 -24.16 -9.08 0.33
N SER A 179 -23.51 -10.04 1.00
CA SER A 179 -23.82 -11.47 0.90
C SER A 179 -23.92 -11.99 -0.54
N ALA A 180 -23.29 -11.29 -1.48
CA ALA A 180 -23.33 -11.54 -2.92
C ALA A 180 -22.00 -11.14 -3.58
N ARG A 181 -21.75 -11.61 -4.81
CA ARG A 181 -20.59 -11.24 -5.62
C ARG A 181 -20.86 -9.94 -6.37
N LEU A 182 -20.15 -8.87 -6.01
CA LEU A 182 -20.25 -7.60 -6.72
C LEU A 182 -19.87 -7.76 -8.19
N ALA A 183 -20.77 -7.39 -9.11
CA ALA A 183 -20.61 -7.51 -10.56
C ALA A 183 -20.14 -8.92 -10.99
N GLY A 184 -20.60 -9.98 -10.29
CA GLY A 184 -20.18 -11.35 -10.50
C GLY A 184 -18.70 -11.64 -10.25
N GLY A 185 -17.99 -10.70 -9.61
CA GLY A 185 -16.56 -10.82 -9.36
C GLY A 185 -15.68 -10.67 -10.60
N ARG A 186 -16.21 -10.17 -11.71
CA ARG A 186 -15.52 -10.15 -13.03
C ARG A 186 -14.43 -9.08 -13.14
N ALA A 187 -14.41 -8.08 -12.25
CA ALA A 187 -13.43 -7.00 -12.29
C ALA A 187 -11.99 -7.54 -12.13
N ARG A 188 -11.10 -7.11 -13.01
CA ARG A 188 -9.67 -7.42 -12.99
C ARG A 188 -8.91 -6.34 -12.23
N LEU A 189 -8.12 -6.74 -11.28
CA LEU A 189 -7.44 -5.87 -10.33
C LEU A 189 -5.92 -6.08 -10.38
N SER A 190 -5.15 -5.00 -10.44
CA SER A 190 -3.70 -5.06 -10.28
C SER A 190 -3.32 -5.24 -8.82
N LEU A 191 -2.91 -6.44 -8.48
CA LEU A 191 -2.39 -6.78 -7.17
C LEU A 191 -0.86 -6.89 -7.20
N ILE A 192 -0.25 -6.66 -6.05
CA ILE A 192 1.15 -7.00 -5.80
C ILE A 192 1.30 -7.45 -4.34
N SER A 193 2.02 -8.56 -4.12
CA SER A 193 2.35 -8.93 -2.75
C SER A 193 3.30 -7.90 -2.14
N VAL A 194 3.18 -7.63 -0.84
CA VAL A 194 4.06 -6.68 -0.16
C VAL A 194 5.52 -7.12 -0.24
N HIS A 195 5.78 -8.42 -0.34
CA HIS A 195 7.12 -8.98 -0.54
C HIS A 195 7.66 -8.62 -1.92
N ALA A 196 6.92 -8.89 -3.00
CA ALA A 196 7.32 -8.53 -4.36
C ALA A 196 7.50 -7.00 -4.54
N LEU A 197 6.63 -6.20 -3.90
CA LEU A 197 6.80 -4.75 -3.90
C LEU A 197 8.09 -4.32 -3.17
N ALA A 198 8.41 -4.93 -2.02
CA ALA A 198 9.65 -4.65 -1.30
C ALA A 198 10.89 -5.04 -2.13
N GLU A 199 10.84 -6.20 -2.82
CA GLU A 199 11.88 -6.62 -3.75
C GLU A 199 12.09 -5.60 -4.87
N ALA A 200 11.00 -5.15 -5.51
CA ALA A 200 11.04 -4.14 -6.57
C ALA A 200 11.60 -2.79 -6.07
N VAL A 201 11.14 -2.32 -4.90
CA VAL A 201 11.65 -1.08 -4.28
C VAL A 201 13.15 -1.17 -4.03
N CYS A 202 13.62 -2.28 -3.43
CA CYS A 202 15.04 -2.48 -3.16
C CYS A 202 15.85 -2.59 -4.46
N ALA A 203 15.35 -3.28 -5.47
CA ALA A 203 16.01 -3.40 -6.76
C ALA A 203 16.13 -2.03 -7.46
N VAL A 204 15.04 -1.25 -7.51
CA VAL A 204 15.06 0.12 -8.06
C VAL A 204 16.05 1.00 -7.28
N ALA A 205 16.12 0.87 -5.95
CA ALA A 205 17.05 1.62 -5.11
C ALA A 205 18.53 1.28 -5.39
N GLN A 206 18.81 0.14 -6.01
CA GLN A 206 20.17 -0.33 -6.34
C GLN A 206 20.60 -0.03 -7.78
N LEU A 207 19.67 0.28 -8.69
CA LEU A 207 19.99 0.54 -10.10
C LEU A 207 20.92 1.75 -10.26
N PRO A 208 21.73 1.82 -11.34
CA PRO A 208 22.43 3.05 -11.72
C PRO A 208 21.47 4.23 -11.83
N THR A 209 21.83 5.42 -11.33
CA THR A 209 20.93 6.58 -11.20
C THR A 209 20.27 6.95 -12.55
N ALA A 210 21.03 6.98 -13.63
CA ALA A 210 20.54 7.37 -14.96
C ALA A 210 19.47 6.43 -15.54
N ARG A 211 19.33 5.19 -15.03
CA ARG A 211 18.45 4.19 -15.69
C ARG A 211 16.96 4.48 -15.52
N LEU A 212 16.54 5.06 -14.39
CA LEU A 212 15.15 5.36 -14.08
C LEU A 212 14.97 6.78 -13.55
N GLU A 213 15.86 7.69 -13.91
CA GLU A 213 15.80 9.09 -13.52
C GLU A 213 14.50 9.74 -14.02
N GLY A 214 13.74 10.34 -13.10
CA GLY A 214 12.46 10.97 -13.41
C GLY A 214 11.37 10.00 -13.91
N ALA A 215 11.54 8.69 -13.69
CA ALA A 215 10.58 7.71 -14.17
C ALA A 215 9.41 7.49 -13.17
N THR A 216 8.23 7.30 -13.75
CA THR A 216 7.06 6.74 -13.06
C THR A 216 6.83 5.33 -13.58
N LEU A 217 6.59 4.37 -12.67
CA LEU A 217 6.42 2.96 -13.00
C LEU A 217 5.22 2.38 -12.26
N HIS A 218 4.40 1.60 -12.94
CA HIS A 218 3.38 0.79 -12.27
C HIS A 218 4.04 -0.37 -11.54
N ALA A 219 3.65 -0.57 -10.27
CA ALA A 219 4.16 -1.65 -9.44
C ALA A 219 3.03 -2.66 -9.17
N ALA A 220 2.88 -3.61 -10.07
CA ALA A 220 1.85 -4.63 -10.03
C ALA A 220 2.40 -5.98 -10.50
N HIS A 221 1.76 -7.09 -10.07
CA HIS A 221 1.99 -8.37 -10.70
C HIS A 221 1.55 -8.31 -12.18
N PRO A 222 2.30 -8.89 -13.13
CA PRO A 222 1.99 -8.79 -14.56
C PRO A 222 0.62 -9.36 -14.95
N ALA A 223 0.18 -10.44 -14.26
CA ALA A 223 -1.16 -11.00 -14.41
C ALA A 223 -2.10 -10.35 -13.40
N PRO A 224 -3.18 -9.67 -13.83
CA PRO A 224 -4.20 -9.16 -12.91
C PRO A 224 -4.98 -10.32 -12.29
N THR A 225 -5.50 -10.11 -11.08
CA THR A 225 -6.35 -11.04 -10.34
C THR A 225 -7.81 -10.57 -10.45
N THR A 226 -8.75 -11.47 -10.66
CA THR A 226 -10.18 -11.13 -10.63
C THR A 226 -10.68 -10.99 -9.19
N LEU A 227 -11.71 -10.18 -8.97
CA LEU A 227 -12.38 -10.11 -7.67
C LEU A 227 -12.96 -11.49 -7.27
N ALA A 228 -13.41 -12.29 -8.26
CA ALA A 228 -13.92 -13.65 -8.01
C ALA A 228 -12.85 -14.54 -7.38
N GLU A 229 -11.63 -14.56 -7.92
CA GLU A 229 -10.51 -15.34 -7.36
C GLU A 229 -10.19 -14.94 -5.90
N ILE A 230 -10.28 -13.66 -5.59
CA ILE A 230 -10.07 -13.18 -4.21
C ILE A 230 -11.22 -13.68 -3.31
N LEU A 231 -12.47 -13.56 -3.76
CA LEU A 231 -13.65 -13.98 -3.00
C LEU A 231 -13.68 -15.50 -2.79
N ASP A 232 -13.28 -16.29 -3.79
CA ASP A 232 -13.22 -17.76 -3.70
C ASP A 232 -12.25 -18.18 -2.59
N VAL A 233 -11.05 -17.60 -2.56
CA VAL A 233 -10.08 -17.85 -1.47
C VAL A 233 -10.67 -17.47 -0.11
N LEU A 234 -11.37 -16.34 0.00
CA LEU A 234 -11.96 -15.91 1.28
C LEU A 234 -13.12 -16.80 1.73
N VAL A 235 -13.86 -17.40 0.79
CA VAL A 235 -14.92 -18.41 1.07
C VAL A 235 -14.27 -19.72 1.51
N GLU A 236 -13.24 -20.20 0.81
CA GLU A 236 -12.49 -21.43 1.16
C GLU A 236 -11.87 -21.35 2.56
N GLU A 237 -11.35 -20.17 2.92
CA GLU A 237 -10.81 -19.88 4.24
C GLU A 237 -11.88 -19.61 5.33
N ALA A 238 -13.17 -19.75 4.98
CA ALA A 238 -14.31 -19.43 5.87
C ALA A 238 -14.28 -18.00 6.46
N LEU A 239 -13.62 -17.08 5.76
CA LEU A 239 -13.53 -15.67 6.16
C LEU A 239 -14.73 -14.84 5.70
N VAL A 240 -15.46 -15.33 4.70
CA VAL A 240 -16.75 -14.80 4.25
C VAL A 240 -17.73 -15.95 4.02
N PRO A 241 -19.04 -15.71 4.07
CA PRO A 241 -20.02 -16.76 3.78
C PRO A 241 -19.94 -17.18 2.30
N THR A 242 -20.55 -18.31 1.96
CA THR A 242 -20.74 -18.71 0.55
C THR A 242 -21.55 -17.62 -0.17
N LEU A 243 -21.03 -17.17 -1.31
CA LEU A 243 -21.60 -16.09 -2.12
C LEU A 243 -22.19 -16.72 -3.40
N ALA A 244 -23.45 -17.16 -3.33
CA ALA A 244 -24.15 -17.81 -4.44
C ALA A 244 -24.75 -16.80 -5.43
N ASP A 245 -25.14 -15.63 -4.94
CA ASP A 245 -25.82 -14.61 -5.73
C ASP A 245 -24.82 -13.57 -6.29
N GLU A 246 -25.29 -12.85 -7.30
CA GLU A 246 -24.59 -11.76 -7.94
C GLU A 246 -25.39 -10.46 -7.72
N ILE A 247 -24.69 -9.36 -7.43
CA ILE A 247 -25.30 -8.04 -7.28
C ILE A 247 -24.63 -7.03 -8.22
N GLY A 248 -25.44 -6.26 -8.94
CA GLY A 248 -24.95 -5.18 -9.79
C GLY A 248 -24.43 -3.98 -8.99
N TYR A 249 -23.55 -3.17 -9.62
CA TYR A 249 -22.96 -2.00 -8.96
C TYR A 249 -24.02 -1.03 -8.41
N GLU A 250 -25.00 -0.65 -9.24
CA GLU A 250 -26.05 0.32 -8.84
C GLU A 250 -26.91 -0.22 -7.69
N GLN A 251 -27.24 -1.49 -7.71
CA GLN A 251 -27.98 -2.14 -6.62
C GLN A 251 -27.13 -2.16 -5.34
N ALA A 252 -25.85 -2.50 -5.42
CA ALA A 252 -24.95 -2.50 -4.27
C ALA A 252 -24.79 -1.08 -3.67
N VAL A 253 -24.75 -0.04 -4.51
CA VAL A 253 -24.75 1.36 -4.04
C VAL A 253 -26.08 1.70 -3.36
N ALA A 254 -27.22 1.24 -3.88
CA ALA A 254 -28.53 1.46 -3.26
C ALA A 254 -28.61 0.79 -1.88
N GLU A 255 -28.09 -0.44 -1.74
CA GLU A 255 -28.09 -1.19 -0.47
C GLU A 255 -27.14 -0.61 0.58
N LEU A 256 -25.90 -0.25 0.18
CA LEU A 256 -24.87 0.18 1.11
C LEU A 256 -24.77 1.68 1.31
N GLY A 257 -25.45 2.46 0.47
CA GLY A 257 -25.48 3.92 0.48
C GLY A 257 -24.37 4.56 -0.37
N GLN A 258 -24.62 5.79 -0.81
CA GLN A 258 -23.74 6.57 -1.70
C GLN A 258 -22.31 6.75 -1.17
N GLY A 259 -22.11 6.76 0.15
CA GLY A 259 -20.79 6.82 0.77
C GLY A 259 -19.88 5.63 0.43
N MET A 260 -20.46 4.52 -0.05
CA MET A 260 -19.72 3.31 -0.46
C MET A 260 -19.45 3.25 -1.96
N SER A 261 -20.05 4.13 -2.77
CA SER A 261 -19.96 4.10 -4.24
C SER A 261 -18.53 3.99 -4.75
N ARG A 262 -17.62 4.78 -4.20
CA ARG A 262 -16.21 4.74 -4.59
C ARG A 262 -15.54 3.39 -4.28
N ARG A 263 -15.76 2.83 -3.08
CA ARG A 263 -15.19 1.51 -2.72
C ARG A 263 -15.76 0.41 -3.60
N LEU A 264 -17.06 0.46 -3.88
CA LEU A 264 -17.73 -0.45 -4.79
C LEU A 264 -17.18 -0.31 -6.22
N GLY A 265 -16.96 0.91 -6.70
CA GLY A 265 -16.36 1.16 -8.01
C GLY A 265 -14.96 0.60 -8.14
N LEU A 266 -14.10 0.81 -7.13
CA LEU A 266 -12.72 0.31 -7.12
C LEU A 266 -12.63 -1.23 -7.16
N LEU A 267 -13.65 -1.96 -6.69
CA LEU A 267 -13.70 -3.42 -6.67
C LEU A 267 -14.61 -4.01 -7.75
N GLY A 268 -15.60 -3.26 -8.22
CA GLY A 268 -16.59 -3.74 -9.20
C GLY A 268 -16.21 -3.48 -10.65
N PHE A 269 -15.21 -2.63 -10.91
CA PHE A 269 -14.71 -2.31 -12.25
C PHE A 269 -13.23 -2.66 -12.39
N ASP A 270 -12.78 -2.79 -13.65
CA ASP A 270 -11.38 -3.08 -13.97
C ASP A 270 -10.45 -1.96 -13.51
N HIS A 271 -9.46 -2.33 -12.71
CA HIS A 271 -8.37 -1.47 -12.25
C HIS A 271 -7.04 -2.23 -12.37
N TYR A 272 -6.60 -2.49 -13.61
CA TYR A 272 -5.32 -3.13 -13.84
C TYR A 272 -4.45 -2.32 -14.81
N TYR A 273 -3.14 -2.39 -14.57
CA TYR A 273 -2.13 -1.53 -15.13
C TYR A 273 -1.01 -2.37 -15.73
N ASP A 274 -0.44 -1.90 -16.85
CA ASP A 274 0.76 -2.50 -17.41
C ASP A 274 1.97 -2.17 -16.52
N SER A 275 2.62 -3.18 -16.00
CA SER A 275 3.81 -3.08 -15.15
C SER A 275 5.10 -3.59 -15.83
N ALA A 276 5.05 -3.88 -17.10
CA ALA A 276 6.18 -4.48 -17.83
C ALA A 276 7.47 -3.65 -17.73
N ARG A 277 7.35 -2.32 -17.75
CA ARG A 277 8.51 -1.41 -17.62
C ARG A 277 9.27 -1.58 -16.31
N LEU A 278 8.56 -1.79 -15.19
CA LEU A 278 9.19 -2.07 -13.89
C LEU A 278 10.01 -3.35 -13.97
N TRP A 279 9.37 -4.45 -14.36
CA TRP A 279 10.00 -5.78 -14.33
C TRP A 279 11.11 -5.94 -15.36
N GLN A 280 11.06 -5.21 -16.49
CA GLN A 280 12.16 -5.12 -17.44
C GLN A 280 13.34 -4.27 -16.96
N ALA A 281 13.07 -3.31 -16.07
CA ALA A 281 14.10 -2.42 -15.55
C ALA A 281 14.89 -3.04 -14.40
N VAL A 282 14.29 -3.94 -13.62
CA VAL A 282 14.89 -4.55 -12.44
C VAL A 282 15.27 -6.01 -12.70
N ASP A 283 16.32 -6.48 -12.03
CA ASP A 283 16.77 -7.88 -12.12
C ASP A 283 16.16 -8.71 -10.98
N VAL A 284 14.82 -8.60 -10.86
CA VAL A 284 14.01 -9.39 -9.93
C VAL A 284 12.68 -9.75 -10.58
N SER A 285 12.11 -10.90 -10.19
CA SER A 285 10.81 -11.35 -10.67
C SER A 285 9.68 -10.78 -9.83
N ALA A 286 8.49 -10.61 -10.45
CA ALA A 286 7.25 -10.36 -9.72
C ALA A 286 6.86 -11.50 -8.76
N GLY A 287 7.50 -12.67 -8.94
CA GLY A 287 7.16 -13.89 -8.20
C GLY A 287 5.83 -14.50 -8.63
N PRO A 288 5.28 -15.40 -7.80
CA PRO A 288 3.99 -16.02 -8.06
C PRO A 288 2.82 -15.05 -7.83
N GLY A 289 1.67 -15.34 -8.46
CA GLY A 289 0.46 -14.55 -8.36
C GLY A 289 -0.25 -14.64 -7.00
N PHE A 290 -1.44 -14.03 -6.92
CA PHE A 290 -2.20 -13.95 -5.67
C PHE A 290 -2.54 -15.33 -5.10
N LEU A 291 -3.08 -16.25 -5.93
CA LEU A 291 -3.53 -17.56 -5.47
C LEU A 291 -2.39 -18.40 -4.86
N GLU A 292 -1.21 -18.34 -5.47
CA GLU A 292 -0.03 -19.07 -4.99
C GLU A 292 0.63 -18.41 -3.77
N THR A 293 0.52 -17.10 -3.66
CA THR A 293 1.15 -16.32 -2.56
C THR A 293 0.27 -16.24 -1.32
N TYR A 294 -1.06 -16.25 -1.48
CA TYR A 294 -2.01 -16.08 -0.38
C TYR A 294 -1.80 -17.06 0.79
N PRO A 295 -1.53 -18.37 0.57
CA PRO A 295 -1.28 -19.30 1.68
C PRO A 295 -0.20 -18.86 2.65
N HIS A 296 0.81 -18.12 2.19
CA HIS A 296 1.89 -17.61 3.04
C HIS A 296 1.48 -16.46 3.97
N CYS A 297 0.33 -15.85 3.73
CA CYS A 297 -0.22 -14.76 4.56
C CYS A 297 -1.64 -15.07 5.08
N ALA A 298 -2.18 -16.25 4.83
CA ALA A 298 -3.53 -16.65 5.22
C ALA A 298 -3.76 -16.51 6.74
N GLN A 299 -2.77 -16.89 7.57
CA GLN A 299 -2.86 -16.74 9.02
C GLN A 299 -3.10 -15.28 9.44
N TRP A 300 -2.36 -14.33 8.84
CA TRP A 300 -2.55 -12.91 9.11
C TRP A 300 -4.00 -12.48 8.84
N TYR A 301 -4.56 -12.91 7.70
CA TYR A 301 -5.93 -12.53 7.34
C TYR A 301 -6.98 -13.19 8.23
N ARG A 302 -6.78 -14.45 8.64
CA ARG A 302 -7.65 -15.09 9.64
C ARG A 302 -7.70 -14.29 10.94
N GLU A 303 -6.56 -13.82 11.44
CA GLU A 303 -6.48 -13.04 12.67
C GLU A 303 -7.15 -11.67 12.51
N VAL A 304 -6.78 -10.90 11.48
CA VAL A 304 -7.27 -9.52 11.29
C VAL A 304 -8.75 -9.48 10.95
N ILE A 305 -9.21 -10.36 10.05
CA ILE A 305 -10.58 -10.38 9.59
C ILE A 305 -11.52 -10.93 10.68
N SER A 306 -11.08 -11.94 11.45
CA SER A 306 -11.86 -12.45 12.57
C SER A 306 -11.94 -11.46 13.73
N ALA A 307 -10.88 -10.72 14.00
CA ALA A 307 -10.87 -9.68 15.04
C ALA A 307 -11.83 -8.50 14.73
N ALA A 308 -12.13 -8.27 13.44
CA ALA A 308 -13.08 -7.24 13.01
C ALA A 308 -14.55 -7.68 13.09
N LEU A 309 -14.82 -8.97 13.39
CA LEU A 309 -16.19 -9.45 13.59
C LEU A 309 -16.74 -8.93 14.91
N PRO A 310 -18.04 -8.52 14.96
CA PRO A 310 -18.69 -8.27 16.23
C PRO A 310 -18.63 -9.54 17.09
N LYS A 311 -18.14 -9.42 18.32
CA LYS A 311 -18.17 -10.54 19.26
C LYS A 311 -19.61 -11.04 19.39
N PRO A 312 -19.86 -12.37 19.36
CA PRO A 312 -21.20 -12.88 19.62
C PRO A 312 -21.68 -12.32 20.97
N ALA A 313 -22.90 -11.78 20.98
CA ALA A 313 -23.50 -11.28 22.21
C ALA A 313 -23.40 -12.40 23.24
N SER A 314 -22.70 -12.16 24.35
CA SER A 314 -22.68 -13.08 25.47
C SER A 314 -24.15 -13.32 25.87
N GLY A 315 -24.57 -14.58 25.76
CA GLY A 315 -25.96 -14.99 25.98
C GLY A 315 -26.49 -14.47 27.30
N PRO A 316 -27.83 -14.36 27.49
CA PRO A 316 -28.43 -13.78 28.67
C PRO A 316 -27.97 -14.54 29.91
N HIS A 317 -27.39 -13.79 30.85
CA HIS A 317 -27.11 -14.29 32.18
C HIS A 317 -28.34 -15.06 32.70
N ALA A 318 -28.15 -16.34 33.08
CA ALA A 318 -29.16 -17.15 33.71
C ALA A 318 -29.74 -16.36 34.90
N VAL A 319 -31.00 -15.97 34.78
CA VAL A 319 -31.73 -15.32 35.85
C VAL A 319 -31.77 -16.31 36.99
N HIS A 320 -31.05 -16.02 38.05
CA HIS A 320 -31.09 -16.77 39.30
C HIS A 320 -32.51 -16.64 39.87
N ARG A 321 -33.32 -17.70 39.76
CA ARG A 321 -34.63 -17.77 40.42
C ARG A 321 -34.38 -17.91 41.92
N PRO A 322 -34.92 -17.02 42.78
CA PRO A 322 -34.88 -17.24 44.23
C PRO A 322 -35.75 -18.45 44.58
N GLY A 323 -35.17 -19.40 45.32
CA GLY A 323 -35.88 -20.54 45.83
C GLY A 323 -36.95 -20.15 46.89
N PRO A 324 -37.96 -20.98 47.10
CA PRO A 324 -39.03 -20.66 48.05
C PRO A 324 -38.51 -20.68 49.48
N VAL A 325 -38.82 -19.59 50.23
CA VAL A 325 -38.63 -19.46 51.69
C VAL A 325 -39.66 -20.39 52.39
N ARG A 326 -39.13 -21.26 53.24
CA ARG A 326 -39.94 -21.93 54.28
C ARG A 326 -39.72 -21.25 55.63
#